data_8048e2c02c5d8c14cf43af1aca2067f4
#
_entry.id   8048e2c02c5d8c14cf43af1aca2067f4
#
_cell.length_a   1.000
_cell.length_b   1.000
_cell.length_c   1.000
_cell.angle_alpha   90.00
_cell.angle_beta   90.00
_cell.angle_gamma   90.00
#
_symmetry.space_group_name_H-M   'P 1'
#
loop_
_entity.id
_entity.type
_entity.pdbx_description
1 polymer ?
#
loop_
_entity_poly.entity_id
_entity_poly.type
_entity_poly.pdbx_seq_one_letter_code
_entity_poly.pdbx_strand_id
1 'polypeptide(L)'
;MFLKKTIIEQSEDEQLLLLGEWAQDKNNFKSLILDYHWEDLNKVEKDNVYLFNLYEKIIPFLSKELNLIHNTKYSNRFWEILVGPWFLKFIEVIYDRYYMLKLASENYKNLITAVID
;
A
#
# COMPACT_ATOMS: atom_id res chain seq x y z
N MET A 1 1.66 -16.41 -4.79
CA MET A 1 0.26 -16.20 -4.34
C MET A 1 -0.57 -15.92 -5.57
N PHE A 2 -1.31 -16.90 -6.04
CA PHE A 2 -2.19 -16.71 -7.20
C PHE A 2 -3.48 -16.07 -6.71
N LEU A 3 -3.73 -14.81 -7.12
CA LEU A 3 -5.03 -14.18 -6.97
C LEU A 3 -6.05 -14.99 -7.79
N LYS A 4 -6.97 -15.65 -7.10
CA LYS A 4 -8.12 -16.24 -7.77
C LYS A 4 -8.82 -15.12 -8.53
N LYS A 5 -8.96 -15.29 -9.82
CA LYS A 5 -9.71 -14.39 -10.70
C LYS A 5 -11.16 -14.37 -10.23
N THR A 6 -11.52 -13.40 -9.42
CA THR A 6 -12.92 -13.19 -9.07
C THR A 6 -13.53 -12.42 -10.23
N ILE A 7 -14.40 -13.07 -10.97
CA ILE A 7 -15.23 -12.39 -11.96
C ILE A 7 -16.25 -11.57 -11.17
N ILE A 8 -16.02 -10.26 -11.08
CA ILE A 8 -17.02 -9.35 -10.57
C ILE A 8 -18.04 -9.22 -11.70
N GLU A 9 -19.24 -9.76 -11.50
CA GLU A 9 -20.36 -9.50 -12.40
C GLU A 9 -20.68 -8.02 -12.33
N GLN A 10 -20.35 -7.31 -13.38
CA GLN A 10 -20.56 -5.87 -13.51
C GLN A 10 -21.97 -5.65 -14.07
N SER A 11 -22.78 -4.83 -13.42
CA SER A 11 -24.03 -4.36 -13.98
C SER A 11 -23.75 -3.46 -15.19
N GLU A 12 -24.70 -3.35 -16.13
CA GLU A 12 -24.51 -2.58 -17.38
C GLU A 12 -24.17 -1.09 -17.12
N ASP A 13 -24.52 -0.56 -15.95
CA ASP A 13 -24.32 0.83 -15.55
C ASP A 13 -23.05 1.07 -14.67
N GLU A 14 -22.33 0.01 -14.30
CA GLU A 14 -21.15 0.12 -13.46
C GLU A 14 -19.87 0.19 -14.29
N GLN A 15 -19.01 1.17 -13.96
CA GLN A 15 -17.68 1.31 -14.57
C GLN A 15 -16.62 0.86 -13.58
N LEU A 16 -15.70 0.01 -14.04
CA LEU A 16 -14.60 -0.49 -13.23
C LEU A 16 -13.50 0.59 -13.13
N LEU A 17 -13.14 0.98 -11.90
CA LEU A 17 -11.97 1.81 -11.62
C LEU A 17 -10.82 0.94 -11.14
N LEU A 18 -9.72 0.94 -11.87
CA LEU A 18 -8.50 0.25 -11.52
C LEU A 18 -7.55 1.19 -10.76
N LEU A 19 -7.01 0.75 -9.65
CA LEU A 19 -6.07 1.53 -8.82
C LEU A 19 -4.63 1.56 -9.38
N GLY A 20 -4.41 0.97 -10.54
CA GLY A 20 -3.14 0.99 -11.23
C GLY A 20 -3.12 0.04 -12.43
N GLU A 21 -2.16 0.22 -13.32
CA GLU A 21 -2.00 -0.58 -14.53
C GLU A 21 -1.79 -2.08 -14.22
N TRP A 22 -1.22 -2.41 -13.06
CA TRP A 22 -1.01 -3.78 -12.60
C TRP A 22 -2.31 -4.59 -12.42
N ALA A 23 -3.45 -3.90 -12.27
CA ALA A 23 -4.77 -4.52 -12.14
C ALA A 23 -5.46 -4.74 -13.50
N GLN A 24 -4.88 -4.23 -14.60
CA GLN A 24 -5.45 -4.34 -15.93
C GLN A 24 -5.38 -5.79 -16.43
N ASP A 25 -6.53 -6.32 -16.83
CA ASP A 25 -6.64 -7.60 -17.54
C ASP A 25 -7.04 -7.32 -19.01
N LYS A 26 -6.64 -8.20 -19.91
CA LYS A 26 -6.96 -8.14 -21.34
C LYS A 26 -8.47 -8.07 -21.64
N ASN A 27 -9.29 -8.47 -20.68
CA ASN A 27 -10.75 -8.47 -20.78
C ASN A 27 -11.41 -7.18 -20.26
N ASN A 28 -10.65 -6.26 -19.67
CA ASN A 28 -11.17 -5.04 -19.02
C ASN A 28 -11.06 -3.80 -19.95
N PHE A 29 -11.60 -3.89 -21.15
CA PHE A 29 -11.47 -2.82 -22.16
C PHE A 29 -12.21 -1.51 -21.82
N LYS A 30 -13.12 -1.51 -20.85
CA LYS A 30 -13.91 -0.33 -20.43
C LYS A 30 -13.56 0.14 -19.02
N SER A 31 -12.39 -0.20 -18.53
CA SER A 31 -11.93 0.24 -17.22
C SER A 31 -11.27 1.61 -17.28
N LEU A 32 -11.49 2.42 -16.23
CA LEU A 32 -10.69 3.60 -15.94
C LEU A 32 -9.48 3.18 -15.11
N ILE A 33 -8.31 3.75 -15.41
CA ILE A 33 -7.10 3.53 -14.62
C ILE A 33 -6.79 4.84 -13.91
N LEU A 34 -6.61 4.78 -12.60
CA LEU A 34 -6.20 5.92 -11.79
C LEU A 34 -4.71 6.20 -12.03
N ASP A 35 -4.37 7.47 -12.26
CA ASP A 35 -2.98 7.90 -12.40
C ASP A 35 -2.19 7.58 -11.14
N TYR A 36 -0.98 7.03 -11.33
CA TYR A 36 -0.15 6.62 -10.20
C TYR A 36 0.54 7.82 -9.55
N HIS A 37 0.34 7.98 -8.24
CA HIS A 37 0.79 9.18 -7.51
C HIS A 37 2.31 9.39 -7.49
N TRP A 38 3.10 8.35 -7.70
CA TRP A 38 4.56 8.42 -7.75
C TRP A 38 5.14 8.54 -9.17
N GLU A 39 4.33 8.87 -10.16
CA GLU A 39 4.83 9.38 -11.45
C GLU A 39 5.46 10.76 -11.30
N ASP A 40 5.00 11.56 -10.33
CA ASP A 40 5.62 12.84 -9.96
C ASP A 40 6.88 12.60 -9.10
N LEU A 41 8.06 12.82 -9.71
CA LEU A 41 9.35 12.62 -9.05
C LEU A 41 9.56 13.55 -7.85
N ASN A 42 9.00 14.76 -7.86
CA ASN A 42 9.08 15.67 -6.71
C ASN A 42 8.28 15.11 -5.52
N LYS A 43 7.15 14.49 -5.81
CA LYS A 43 6.36 13.80 -4.78
C LYS A 43 7.10 12.59 -4.22
N VAL A 44 7.74 11.79 -5.09
CA VAL A 44 8.56 10.63 -4.66
C VAL A 44 9.61 11.08 -3.64
N GLU A 45 10.34 12.15 -3.93
CA GLU A 45 11.39 12.65 -3.04
C GLU A 45 10.84 13.09 -1.68
N LYS A 46 9.75 13.86 -1.66
CA LYS A 46 9.09 14.31 -0.43
C LYS A 46 8.55 13.13 0.39
N ASP A 47 7.90 12.19 -0.27
CA ASP A 47 7.32 11.03 0.39
C ASP A 47 8.40 10.10 0.95
N ASN A 48 9.53 9.93 0.26
CA ASN A 48 10.66 9.15 0.75
C ASN A 48 11.22 9.74 2.05
N VAL A 49 11.40 11.06 2.12
CA VAL A 49 11.84 11.73 3.34
C VAL A 49 10.82 11.53 4.47
N TYR A 50 9.55 11.71 4.17
CA TYR A 50 8.47 11.50 5.14
C TYR A 50 8.44 10.05 5.67
N LEU A 51 8.49 9.07 4.78
CA LEU A 51 8.42 7.65 5.15
C LEU A 51 9.65 7.19 5.93
N PHE A 52 10.83 7.69 5.58
CA PHE A 52 12.04 7.39 6.33
C PHE A 52 11.99 7.99 7.75
N ASN A 53 11.55 9.23 7.89
CA ASN A 53 11.34 9.85 9.20
C ASN A 53 10.29 9.10 10.04
N LEU A 54 9.24 8.62 9.41
CA LEU A 54 8.23 7.80 10.06
C LEU A 54 8.82 6.45 10.53
N TYR A 55 9.61 5.80 9.67
CA TYR A 55 10.34 4.58 10.00
C TYR A 55 11.23 4.77 11.23
N GLU A 56 12.05 5.82 11.25
CA GLU A 56 12.93 6.11 12.39
C GLU A 56 12.18 6.33 13.70
N LYS A 57 10.99 6.93 13.64
CA LYS A 57 10.12 7.12 14.82
C LYS A 57 9.49 5.83 15.32
N ILE A 58 9.15 4.92 14.42
CA ILE A 58 8.41 3.70 14.77
C ILE A 58 9.35 2.57 15.20
N ILE A 59 10.56 2.49 14.67
CA ILE A 59 11.46 1.35 14.92
C ILE A 59 11.75 1.10 16.41
N PRO A 60 11.92 2.10 17.30
CA PRO A 60 12.11 1.87 18.73
C PRO A 60 10.90 1.19 19.39
N PHE A 61 9.69 1.57 18.99
CA PHE A 61 8.45 0.93 19.49
C PHE A 61 8.33 -0.50 19.00
N LEU A 62 8.58 -0.73 17.71
CA LEU A 62 8.58 -2.06 17.13
C LEU A 62 9.62 -2.96 17.83
N SER A 63 10.82 -2.46 18.09
CA SER A 63 11.88 -3.17 18.79
C SER A 63 11.45 -3.61 20.20
N LYS A 64 10.76 -2.73 20.92
CA LYS A 64 10.21 -3.02 22.23
C LYS A 64 9.16 -4.14 22.17
N GLU A 65 8.23 -4.05 21.24
CA GLU A 65 7.19 -5.07 21.06
C GLU A 65 7.78 -6.42 20.63
N LEU A 66 8.75 -6.43 19.74
CA LEU A 66 9.45 -7.64 19.32
C LEU A 66 10.21 -8.30 20.49
N ASN A 67 10.86 -7.50 21.33
CA ASN A 67 11.49 -8.01 22.54
C ASN A 67 10.46 -8.63 23.51
N LEU A 68 9.28 -8.05 23.65
CA LEU A 68 8.20 -8.61 24.48
C LEU A 68 7.71 -9.94 23.93
N ILE A 69 7.41 -10.00 22.63
CA ILE A 69 6.89 -11.20 21.96
C ILE A 69 7.89 -12.35 22.04
N HIS A 70 9.17 -12.07 21.86
CA HIS A 70 10.23 -13.08 21.83
C HIS A 70 10.90 -13.32 23.20
N ASN A 71 10.47 -12.61 24.23
CA ASN A 71 11.06 -12.66 25.57
C ASN A 71 12.60 -12.41 25.54
N THR A 72 13.00 -11.37 24.82
CA THR A 72 14.40 -10.96 24.61
C THR A 72 14.66 -9.54 25.09
N LYS A 73 15.93 -9.14 25.12
CA LYS A 73 16.36 -7.78 25.48
C LYS A 73 17.38 -7.26 24.49
N TYR A 74 17.14 -7.46 23.21
CA TYR A 74 18.02 -6.97 22.15
C TYR A 74 17.90 -5.44 21.99
N SER A 75 18.96 -4.81 21.50
CA SER A 75 18.99 -3.37 21.22
C SER A 75 18.09 -3.01 20.04
N ASN A 76 17.75 -1.72 19.91
CA ASN A 76 17.07 -1.20 18.72
C ASN A 76 17.88 -1.50 17.45
N ARG A 77 19.22 -1.35 17.53
CA ARG A 77 20.11 -1.62 16.40
C ARG A 77 20.04 -3.08 15.93
N PHE A 78 19.91 -4.02 16.84
CA PHE A 78 19.72 -5.43 16.49
C PHE A 78 18.47 -5.62 15.63
N TRP A 79 17.34 -5.05 16.07
CA TRP A 79 16.08 -5.16 15.34
C TRP A 79 16.09 -4.36 14.02
N GLU A 80 16.75 -3.20 13.98
CA GLU A 80 16.94 -2.44 12.73
C GLU A 80 17.65 -3.28 11.66
N ILE A 81 18.69 -3.99 12.04
CA ILE A 81 19.44 -4.86 11.11
C ILE A 81 18.57 -6.03 10.65
N LEU A 82 17.83 -6.65 11.57
CA LEU A 82 17.08 -7.88 11.30
C LEU A 82 15.79 -7.62 10.50
N VAL A 83 15.01 -6.63 10.91
CA VAL A 83 13.67 -6.38 10.34
C VAL A 83 13.53 -5.03 9.65
N GLY A 84 14.49 -4.13 9.82
CA GLY A 84 14.42 -2.76 9.33
C GLY A 84 14.16 -2.64 7.83
N PRO A 85 14.92 -3.31 6.95
CA PRO A 85 14.71 -3.25 5.52
C PRO A 85 13.33 -3.73 5.09
N TRP A 86 12.84 -4.81 5.69
CA TRP A 86 11.49 -5.31 5.48
C TRP A 86 10.45 -4.31 5.96
N PHE A 87 10.63 -3.75 7.16
CA PHE A 87 9.68 -2.83 7.77
C PHE A 87 9.58 -1.51 6.99
N LEU A 88 10.69 -0.97 6.50
CA LEU A 88 10.68 0.20 5.63
C LEU A 88 9.88 -0.06 4.36
N LYS A 89 10.10 -1.22 3.72
CA LYS A 89 9.33 -1.61 2.53
C LYS A 89 7.84 -1.81 2.82
N PHE A 90 7.53 -2.37 3.96
CA PHE A 90 6.15 -2.53 4.42
C PHE A 90 5.43 -1.18 4.58
N ILE A 91 6.08 -0.18 5.19
CA ILE A 91 5.55 1.18 5.32
C ILE A 91 5.32 1.81 3.95
N GLU A 92 6.26 1.68 3.02
CA GLU A 92 6.15 2.20 1.66
C GLU A 92 4.93 1.61 0.94
N VAL A 93 4.75 0.30 1.00
CA VAL A 93 3.62 -0.39 0.35
C VAL A 93 2.29 0.04 0.94
N ILE A 94 2.18 0.12 2.26
CA ILE A 94 0.94 0.57 2.93
C ILE A 94 0.63 2.01 2.57
N TYR A 95 1.62 2.90 2.57
CA TYR A 95 1.44 4.29 2.19
C TYR A 95 0.96 4.43 0.74
N ASP A 96 1.59 3.71 -0.19
CA ASP A 96 1.21 3.67 -1.60
C ASP A 96 -0.26 3.26 -1.77
N ARG A 97 -0.66 2.16 -1.16
CA ARG A 97 -2.05 1.66 -1.24
C ARG A 97 -3.05 2.63 -0.61
N TYR A 98 -2.73 3.16 0.55
CA TYR A 98 -3.56 4.17 1.21
C TYR A 98 -3.75 5.42 0.33
N TYR A 99 -2.65 5.92 -0.25
CA TYR A 99 -2.71 7.13 -1.06
C TYR A 99 -3.51 6.93 -2.35
N MET A 100 -3.37 5.79 -3.03
CA MET A 100 -4.17 5.45 -4.20
C MET A 100 -5.66 5.34 -3.87
N LEU A 101 -6.02 4.74 -2.75
CA LEU A 101 -7.41 4.71 -2.27
C LEU A 101 -7.93 6.11 -1.95
N LYS A 102 -7.12 6.95 -1.33
CA LYS A 102 -7.46 8.34 -1.05
C LYS A 102 -7.74 9.11 -2.34
N LEU A 103 -6.86 9.02 -3.33
CA LEU A 103 -7.06 9.65 -4.65
C LEU A 103 -8.35 9.16 -5.32
N ALA A 104 -8.61 7.87 -5.29
CA ALA A 104 -9.86 7.32 -5.83
C ALA A 104 -11.08 7.95 -5.15
N SER A 105 -11.08 8.03 -3.82
CA SER A 105 -12.21 8.60 -3.06
C SER A 105 -12.41 10.11 -3.28
N GLU A 106 -11.34 10.84 -3.55
CA GLU A 106 -11.39 12.29 -3.82
C GLU A 106 -11.85 12.60 -5.25
N ASN A 107 -11.47 11.78 -6.23
CA ASN A 107 -11.74 12.03 -7.64
C ASN A 107 -13.02 11.38 -8.15
N TYR A 108 -13.55 10.38 -7.47
CA TYR A 108 -14.73 9.64 -7.88
C TYR A 108 -15.76 9.55 -6.75
N LYS A 109 -17.03 9.63 -7.11
CA LYS A 109 -18.17 9.51 -6.18
C LYS A 109 -18.80 8.13 -6.32
N ASN A 110 -19.48 7.71 -5.25
CA ASN A 110 -20.25 6.45 -5.23
C ASN A 110 -19.40 5.21 -5.53
N LEU A 111 -18.15 5.18 -4.99
CA LEU A 111 -17.29 4.03 -5.12
C LEU A 111 -17.83 2.85 -4.30
N ILE A 112 -17.84 1.68 -4.91
CA ILE A 112 -18.17 0.41 -4.27
C ILE A 112 -16.96 -0.51 -4.41
N THR A 113 -16.62 -1.22 -3.36
CA THR A 113 -15.60 -2.28 -3.40
C THR A 113 -16.17 -3.55 -2.81
N ALA A 114 -15.74 -4.69 -3.35
CA ALA A 114 -16.06 -5.99 -2.79
C ALA A 114 -14.86 -6.52 -2.00
N VAL A 115 -15.12 -7.01 -0.79
CA VAL A 115 -14.14 -7.76 -0.01
C VAL A 115 -14.27 -9.23 -0.43
N ILE A 116 -13.16 -9.83 -0.80
CA ILE A 116 -13.07 -11.24 -1.18
C ILE A 116 -12.59 -12.00 0.06
N ASP A 117 -13.43 -12.89 0.58
CA ASP A 117 -13.07 -13.81 1.67
C ASP A 117 -12.18 -14.95 1.18
#